data_0534d57c3318257e136c3f1050f8f680
#
_entry.id   0534d57c3318257e136c3f1050f8f680
#
_cell.length_a   1.000
_cell.length_b   1.000
_cell.length_c   1.000
_cell.angle_alpha   90.00
_cell.angle_beta   90.00
_cell.angle_gamma   90.00
#
_symmetry.space_group_name_H-M   'P 1'
#
loop_
_entity.id
_entity.type
_entity.pdbx_description
1 polymer ?
#
loop_
_entity_poly.entity_id
_entity_poly.type
_entity_poly.pdbx_seq_one_letter_code
_entity_poly.pdbx_strand_id
1 'polypeptide(L)'
;SAPKLLDYLGEESKQYFAEVLKHLDALGVKYEIDHNLVRGLDYYTHTAFEIMIDNPEVELKTLCGGGRYNGLIKLLDGPEDKKGIGFALSIERLLLALESENIELPIDDTIDVFVVAMGEEASNAGVKLTNDLRLAGYSVQNDYFDKKMKAQMKIADRYNAKYLSLIH
;
A
#
# COMPACT_ATOMS: atom_id res chain seq x y z
N SER A 1 -31.36 22.64 3.08
CA SER A 1 -30.53 21.47 2.97
C SER A 1 -30.43 21.05 1.51
N ALA A 2 -29.28 20.64 1.05
CA ALA A 2 -29.14 20.12 -0.31
C ALA A 2 -29.96 18.82 -0.45
N PRO A 3 -30.55 18.55 -1.63
CA PRO A 3 -31.27 17.30 -1.85
C PRO A 3 -30.32 16.12 -1.77
N LYS A 4 -30.78 15.00 -1.22
CA LYS A 4 -29.98 13.78 -1.15
C LYS A 4 -29.98 13.09 -2.51
N LEU A 5 -28.80 12.78 -3.05
CA LEU A 5 -28.65 12.18 -4.37
C LEU A 5 -29.45 10.87 -4.52
N LEU A 6 -29.48 10.03 -3.47
CA LEU A 6 -30.19 8.75 -3.50
C LEU A 6 -31.72 8.89 -3.73
N ASP A 7 -32.30 10.01 -3.36
CA ASP A 7 -33.75 10.26 -3.55
C ASP A 7 -34.10 10.48 -5.05
N TYR A 8 -33.10 10.78 -5.88
CA TYR A 8 -33.27 11.09 -7.30
C TYR A 8 -32.73 10.00 -8.23
N LEU A 9 -32.29 8.86 -7.71
CA LEU A 9 -31.83 7.75 -8.52
C LEU A 9 -32.98 7.13 -9.35
N GLY A 10 -32.68 6.81 -10.61
CA GLY A 10 -33.55 5.97 -11.42
C GLY A 10 -33.60 4.54 -10.89
N GLU A 11 -34.63 3.78 -11.28
CA GLU A 11 -34.86 2.42 -10.78
C GLU A 11 -33.69 1.46 -11.02
N GLU A 12 -33.03 1.53 -12.16
CA GLU A 12 -31.84 0.72 -12.46
C GLU A 12 -30.70 0.99 -11.46
N SER A 13 -30.42 2.27 -11.18
CA SER A 13 -29.37 2.66 -10.25
C SER A 13 -29.71 2.28 -8.80
N LYS A 14 -30.99 2.34 -8.42
CA LYS A 14 -31.45 1.87 -7.10
C LYS A 14 -31.25 0.36 -6.95
N GLN A 15 -31.65 -0.41 -7.95
CA GLN A 15 -31.47 -1.86 -7.94
C GLN A 15 -30.00 -2.25 -7.89
N TYR A 16 -29.17 -1.60 -8.69
CA TYR A 16 -27.72 -1.81 -8.67
C TYR A 16 -27.12 -1.54 -7.29
N PHE A 17 -27.48 -0.42 -6.66
CA PHE A 17 -26.97 -0.07 -5.35
C PHE A 17 -27.46 -1.04 -4.27
N ALA A 18 -28.74 -1.46 -4.33
CA ALA A 18 -29.28 -2.47 -3.42
C ALA A 18 -28.55 -3.82 -3.53
N GLU A 19 -28.18 -4.25 -4.74
CA GLU A 19 -27.37 -5.46 -4.93
C GLU A 19 -25.97 -5.33 -4.33
N VAL A 20 -25.32 -4.17 -4.45
CA VAL A 20 -24.02 -3.91 -3.80
C VAL A 20 -24.14 -4.05 -2.28
N LEU A 21 -25.15 -3.41 -1.66
CA LEU A 21 -25.37 -3.51 -0.23
C LEU A 21 -25.64 -4.94 0.23
N LYS A 22 -26.49 -5.68 -0.50
CA LYS A 22 -26.78 -7.09 -0.23
C LYS A 22 -25.51 -7.96 -0.25
N HIS A 23 -24.57 -7.69 -1.16
CA HIS A 23 -23.30 -8.40 -1.19
C HIS A 23 -22.41 -8.04 0.01
N LEU A 24 -22.36 -6.77 0.40
CA LEU A 24 -21.63 -6.36 1.60
C LEU A 24 -22.20 -7.02 2.86
N ASP A 25 -23.52 -7.09 2.99
CA ASP A 25 -24.21 -7.77 4.09
C ASP A 25 -23.87 -9.27 4.10
N ALA A 26 -23.90 -9.93 2.95
CA ALA A 26 -23.56 -11.34 2.83
C ALA A 26 -22.09 -11.65 3.20
N LEU A 27 -21.19 -10.68 3.00
CA LEU A 27 -19.78 -10.78 3.38
C LEU A 27 -19.52 -10.34 4.83
N GLY A 28 -20.53 -9.83 5.54
CA GLY A 28 -20.38 -9.30 6.90
C GLY A 28 -19.57 -8.01 6.96
N VAL A 29 -19.44 -7.28 5.86
CA VAL A 29 -18.74 -6.00 5.81
C VAL A 29 -19.63 -4.92 6.40
N LYS A 30 -19.15 -4.25 7.45
CA LYS A 30 -19.85 -3.08 8.03
C LYS A 30 -19.68 -1.88 7.12
N TYR A 31 -20.76 -1.16 6.87
CA TYR A 31 -20.75 0.07 6.07
C TYR A 31 -21.77 1.07 6.58
N GLU A 32 -21.59 2.32 6.20
CA GLU A 32 -22.54 3.42 6.38
C GLU A 32 -22.86 4.02 5.02
N ILE A 33 -24.11 4.43 4.83
CA ILE A 33 -24.52 5.16 3.62
C ILE A 33 -24.37 6.65 3.89
N ASP A 34 -23.32 7.25 3.32
CA ASP A 34 -23.07 8.67 3.43
C ASP A 34 -23.61 9.42 2.20
N HIS A 35 -24.67 10.21 2.43
CA HIS A 35 -25.27 11.05 1.40
C HIS A 35 -24.42 12.25 0.99
N ASN A 36 -23.38 12.58 1.76
CA ASN A 36 -22.51 13.72 1.53
C ASN A 36 -21.14 13.30 0.97
N LEU A 37 -20.93 12.02 0.71
CA LEU A 37 -19.69 11.53 0.15
C LEU A 37 -19.46 12.15 -1.23
N VAL A 38 -18.41 12.97 -1.34
CA VAL A 38 -17.95 13.59 -2.58
C VAL A 38 -16.53 13.17 -2.85
N ARG A 39 -16.29 12.65 -4.04
CA ARG A 39 -14.95 12.35 -4.53
C ARG A 39 -14.48 13.44 -5.47
N GLY A 40 -13.18 13.76 -5.42
CA GLY A 40 -12.57 14.81 -6.25
C GLY A 40 -12.43 14.47 -7.75
N LEU A 41 -13.02 13.38 -8.22
CA LEU A 41 -12.94 12.88 -9.59
C LEU A 41 -14.36 12.71 -10.15
N ASP A 42 -14.65 13.29 -11.28
CA ASP A 42 -15.97 13.34 -11.91
C ASP A 42 -16.30 12.15 -12.82
N TYR A 43 -15.36 11.24 -13.02
CA TYR A 43 -15.55 10.03 -13.84
C TYR A 43 -16.28 8.88 -13.13
N TYR A 44 -16.56 8.99 -11.83
CA TYR A 44 -17.29 7.94 -11.12
C TYR A 44 -18.75 7.84 -11.58
N THR A 45 -19.19 6.58 -11.69
CA THR A 45 -20.57 6.21 -12.02
C THR A 45 -21.08 5.23 -10.97
N HIS A 46 -22.38 5.10 -10.79
CA HIS A 46 -23.06 4.15 -9.88
C HIS A 46 -22.58 4.23 -8.41
N THR A 47 -21.40 3.72 -8.08
CA THR A 47 -20.93 3.57 -6.70
C THR A 47 -19.59 4.24 -6.50
N ALA A 48 -19.49 5.06 -5.47
CA ALA A 48 -18.25 5.55 -4.90
C ALA A 48 -18.18 5.13 -3.43
N PHE A 49 -16.97 4.91 -2.92
CA PHE A 49 -16.76 4.49 -1.53
C PHE A 49 -15.47 5.06 -0.95
N GLU A 50 -15.43 5.12 0.36
CA GLU A 50 -14.24 5.35 1.16
C GLU A 50 -14.11 4.28 2.24
N ILE A 51 -12.87 3.91 2.55
CA ILE A 51 -12.53 3.11 3.72
C ILE A 51 -11.87 4.05 4.71
N MET A 52 -12.44 4.11 5.90
CA MET A 52 -12.02 5.04 6.93
C MET A 52 -11.64 4.28 8.20
N ILE A 53 -10.68 4.82 8.95
CA ILE A 53 -10.41 4.36 10.30
C ILE A 53 -11.37 5.05 11.28
N ASP A 54 -11.95 4.27 12.17
CA ASP A 54 -12.81 4.77 13.25
C ASP A 54 -12.01 5.00 14.54
N ASN A 55 -10.96 5.83 14.43
CA ASN A 55 -10.16 6.24 15.57
C ASN A 55 -10.19 7.77 15.68
N PRO A 56 -10.72 8.33 16.80
CA PRO A 56 -10.84 9.78 16.99
C PRO A 56 -9.47 10.50 17.05
N GLU A 57 -8.40 9.79 17.39
CA GLU A 57 -7.05 10.35 17.48
C GLU A 57 -6.38 10.51 16.10
N VAL A 58 -6.92 9.84 15.06
CA VAL A 58 -6.41 9.95 13.70
C VAL A 58 -7.09 11.10 12.97
N GLU A 59 -6.31 12.13 12.63
CA GLU A 59 -6.82 13.32 11.94
C GLU A 59 -7.29 13.03 10.52
N LEU A 60 -6.50 12.24 9.75
CA LEU A 60 -6.78 11.89 8.37
C LEU A 60 -7.40 10.49 8.26
N LYS A 61 -8.71 10.41 8.51
CA LYS A 61 -9.44 9.15 8.63
C LYS A 61 -9.52 8.31 7.35
N THR A 62 -9.58 8.94 6.17
CA THR A 62 -9.72 8.21 4.90
C THR A 62 -8.43 7.51 4.51
N LEU A 63 -8.43 6.18 4.54
CA LEU A 63 -7.30 5.33 4.16
C LEU A 63 -7.31 4.99 2.67
N CYS A 64 -8.50 4.76 2.14
CA CYS A 64 -8.72 4.30 0.77
C CYS A 64 -9.98 4.94 0.20
N GLY A 65 -9.99 5.18 -1.08
CA GLY A 65 -11.17 5.63 -1.78
C GLY A 65 -11.20 5.18 -3.22
N GLY A 66 -12.39 4.88 -3.70
CA GLY A 66 -12.58 4.34 -5.02
C GLY A 66 -14.02 4.37 -5.49
N GLY A 67 -14.26 3.68 -6.59
CA GLY A 67 -15.59 3.56 -7.15
C GLY A 67 -15.63 2.96 -8.55
N ARG A 68 -16.80 2.91 -9.11
CA ARG A 68 -17.11 2.47 -10.46
C ARG A 68 -16.88 3.60 -11.45
N TYR A 69 -16.29 3.34 -12.59
CA TYR A 69 -16.00 4.34 -13.61
C TYR A 69 -16.22 3.79 -15.04
N ASN A 70 -17.45 3.42 -15.34
CA ASN A 70 -17.79 2.74 -16.60
C ASN A 70 -17.54 3.60 -17.83
N GLY A 71 -17.51 4.93 -17.74
CA GLY A 71 -17.29 5.84 -18.86
C GLY A 71 -15.83 6.20 -19.13
N LEU A 72 -14.92 5.90 -18.21
CA LEU A 72 -13.53 6.36 -18.29
C LEU A 72 -12.77 5.79 -19.50
N ILE A 73 -12.97 4.52 -19.79
CA ILE A 73 -12.29 3.84 -20.92
C ILE A 73 -12.69 4.51 -22.25
N LYS A 74 -13.97 4.85 -22.40
CA LYS A 74 -14.48 5.59 -23.58
C LYS A 74 -13.88 6.99 -23.66
N LEU A 75 -13.74 7.69 -22.54
CA LEU A 75 -13.11 9.03 -22.50
C LEU A 75 -11.63 9.00 -22.91
N LEU A 76 -10.99 7.85 -22.81
CA LEU A 76 -9.61 7.61 -23.21
C LEU A 76 -9.51 6.93 -24.59
N ASP A 77 -10.51 7.11 -25.45
CA ASP A 77 -10.60 6.53 -26.79
C ASP A 77 -10.57 4.99 -26.83
N GLY A 78 -10.91 4.36 -25.73
CA GLY A 78 -11.03 2.89 -25.65
C GLY A 78 -12.44 2.38 -26.00
N PRO A 79 -12.64 1.05 -26.01
CA PRO A 79 -13.93 0.43 -26.31
C PRO A 79 -15.04 0.89 -25.35
N GLU A 80 -16.20 1.22 -25.89
CA GLU A 80 -17.35 1.74 -25.13
C GLU A 80 -17.97 0.75 -24.16
N ASP A 81 -17.87 -0.54 -24.45
CA ASP A 81 -18.44 -1.63 -23.66
C ASP A 81 -17.62 -1.98 -22.41
N LYS A 82 -16.44 -1.42 -22.26
CA LYS A 82 -15.55 -1.73 -21.13
C LYS A 82 -15.95 -0.93 -19.89
N LYS A 83 -16.05 -1.66 -18.81
CA LYS A 83 -16.42 -1.14 -17.49
C LYS A 83 -15.20 -1.23 -16.57
N GLY A 84 -15.08 -0.29 -15.65
CA GLY A 84 -13.98 -0.26 -14.70
C GLY A 84 -14.45 -0.02 -13.27
N ILE A 85 -13.72 -0.61 -12.33
CA ILE A 85 -13.80 -0.31 -10.91
C ILE A 85 -12.38 -0.31 -10.35
N GLY A 86 -12.10 0.57 -9.42
CA GLY A 86 -10.79 0.63 -8.79
C GLY A 86 -10.79 1.52 -7.57
N PHE A 87 -9.66 1.54 -6.92
CA PHE A 87 -9.43 2.34 -5.73
C PHE A 87 -7.97 2.78 -5.63
N ALA A 88 -7.73 3.80 -4.82
CA ALA A 88 -6.41 4.21 -4.40
C ALA A 88 -6.33 4.18 -2.86
N LEU A 89 -5.20 3.71 -2.36
CA LEU A 89 -4.90 3.56 -0.95
C LEU A 89 -3.64 4.37 -0.61
N SER A 90 -3.66 5.12 0.49
CA SER A 90 -2.46 5.74 1.03
C SER A 90 -1.75 4.76 1.97
N ILE A 91 -0.58 4.30 1.56
CA ILE A 91 0.26 3.40 2.38
C ILE A 91 0.68 4.10 3.67
N GLU A 92 1.04 5.37 3.60
CA GLU A 92 1.46 6.15 4.76
C GLU A 92 0.33 6.27 5.80
N ARG A 93 -0.90 6.55 5.35
CA ARG A 93 -2.06 6.63 6.25
C ARG A 93 -2.40 5.26 6.84
N LEU A 94 -2.24 4.19 6.05
CA LEU A 94 -2.45 2.83 6.55
C LEU A 94 -1.43 2.49 7.65
N LEU A 95 -0.15 2.82 7.45
CA LEU A 95 0.88 2.59 8.46
C LEU A 95 0.60 3.38 9.74
N LEU A 96 0.23 4.66 9.64
CA LEU A 96 -0.17 5.49 10.78
C LEU A 96 -1.40 4.91 11.50
N ALA A 97 -2.35 4.38 10.75
CA ALA A 97 -3.52 3.73 11.30
C ALA A 97 -3.16 2.47 12.10
N LEU A 98 -2.29 1.61 11.55
CA LEU A 98 -1.79 0.41 12.23
C LEU A 98 -1.05 0.77 13.52
N GLU A 99 -0.21 1.80 13.47
CA GLU A 99 0.51 2.31 14.64
C GLU A 99 -0.47 2.84 15.72
N SER A 100 -1.50 3.60 15.33
CA SER A 100 -2.51 4.13 16.27
C SER A 100 -3.35 3.04 16.94
N GLU A 101 -3.52 1.89 16.28
CA GLU A 101 -4.21 0.72 16.81
C GLU A 101 -3.26 -0.26 17.53
N ASN A 102 -1.96 0.08 17.66
CA ASN A 102 -0.92 -0.77 18.24
C ASN A 102 -0.82 -2.14 17.55
N ILE A 103 -1.05 -2.18 16.24
CA ILE A 103 -0.92 -3.39 15.43
C ILE A 103 0.52 -3.51 14.96
N GLU A 104 1.23 -4.49 15.48
CA GLU A 104 2.58 -4.83 15.03
C GLU A 104 2.52 -5.61 13.71
N LEU A 105 3.28 -5.14 12.73
CA LEU A 105 3.45 -5.86 11.48
C LEU A 105 4.43 -7.04 11.72
N PRO A 106 4.14 -8.24 11.21
CA PRO A 106 5.04 -9.40 11.32
C PRO A 106 6.22 -9.25 10.34
N ILE A 107 6.98 -8.17 10.48
CA ILE A 107 8.16 -7.88 9.65
C ILE A 107 9.37 -8.41 10.39
N ASP A 108 10.10 -9.33 9.78
CA ASP A 108 11.43 -9.72 10.25
C ASP A 108 12.46 -8.74 9.69
N ASP A 109 12.90 -7.79 10.53
CA ASP A 109 13.90 -6.78 10.19
C ASP A 109 15.33 -7.36 10.20
N THR A 110 15.48 -8.65 10.51
CA THR A 110 16.79 -9.30 10.50
C THR A 110 17.23 -9.65 9.08
N ILE A 111 18.54 -9.57 8.85
CA ILE A 111 19.15 -10.06 7.62
C ILE A 111 20.07 -11.26 7.93
N ASP A 112 20.23 -12.14 6.96
CA ASP A 112 21.11 -13.29 7.16
C ASP A 112 22.56 -12.86 7.15
N VAL A 113 22.98 -12.07 6.16
CA VAL A 113 24.38 -11.70 5.99
C VAL A 113 24.51 -10.19 5.70
N PHE A 114 25.45 -9.54 6.38
CA PHE A 114 25.95 -8.23 5.97
C PHE A 114 27.38 -8.37 5.47
N VAL A 115 27.62 -7.90 4.22
CA VAL A 115 28.93 -7.95 3.59
C VAL A 115 29.64 -6.61 3.85
N VAL A 116 30.73 -6.68 4.61
CA VAL A 116 31.63 -5.56 4.91
C VAL A 116 32.79 -5.63 3.91
N ALA A 117 32.99 -4.60 3.12
CA ALA A 117 34.07 -4.53 2.14
C ALA A 117 34.89 -3.25 2.32
N MET A 118 36.20 -3.33 2.16
CA MET A 118 37.14 -2.23 2.36
C MET A 118 38.06 -2.08 1.16
N GLY A 119 37.93 -0.96 0.43
CA GLY A 119 38.67 -0.67 -0.78
C GLY A 119 37.99 -1.18 -2.05
N GLU A 120 38.48 -0.73 -3.19
CA GLU A 120 37.81 -0.92 -4.48
C GLU A 120 37.69 -2.40 -4.89
N GLU A 121 38.76 -3.17 -4.76
CA GLU A 121 38.78 -4.61 -5.13
C GLU A 121 37.82 -5.39 -4.22
N ALA A 122 37.87 -5.13 -2.90
CA ALA A 122 36.98 -5.76 -1.95
C ALA A 122 35.51 -5.37 -2.16
N SER A 123 35.25 -4.11 -2.54
CA SER A 123 33.90 -3.63 -2.89
C SER A 123 33.33 -4.39 -4.08
N ASN A 124 34.10 -4.56 -5.14
CA ASN A 124 33.69 -5.33 -6.32
C ASN A 124 33.41 -6.80 -5.97
N ALA A 125 34.28 -7.42 -5.18
CA ALA A 125 34.07 -8.79 -4.68
C ALA A 125 32.81 -8.87 -3.78
N GLY A 126 32.61 -7.84 -2.95
CA GLY A 126 31.44 -7.73 -2.06
C GLY A 126 30.12 -7.64 -2.81
N VAL A 127 30.05 -6.87 -3.88
CA VAL A 127 28.87 -6.78 -4.76
C VAL A 127 28.55 -8.16 -5.36
N LYS A 128 29.57 -8.85 -5.87
CA LYS A 128 29.40 -10.19 -6.43
C LYS A 128 28.89 -11.17 -5.38
N LEU A 129 29.53 -11.24 -4.22
CA LEU A 129 29.13 -12.11 -3.11
C LEU A 129 27.71 -11.83 -2.65
N THR A 130 27.35 -10.55 -2.50
CA THR A 130 25.99 -10.12 -2.14
C THR A 130 24.97 -10.66 -3.12
N ASN A 131 25.24 -10.55 -4.42
CA ASN A 131 24.33 -11.06 -5.45
C ASN A 131 24.24 -12.58 -5.43
N ASP A 132 25.36 -13.28 -5.32
CA ASP A 132 25.40 -14.75 -5.31
C ASP A 132 24.61 -15.31 -4.11
N LEU A 133 24.75 -14.70 -2.93
CA LEU A 133 24.00 -15.08 -1.75
C LEU A 133 22.50 -14.78 -1.88
N ARG A 134 22.12 -13.65 -2.48
CA ARG A 134 20.70 -13.33 -2.76
C ARG A 134 20.07 -14.34 -3.71
N LEU A 135 20.79 -14.74 -4.75
CA LEU A 135 20.34 -15.78 -5.68
C LEU A 135 20.22 -17.15 -5.00
N ALA A 136 20.99 -17.41 -3.94
CA ALA A 136 20.86 -18.59 -3.10
C ALA A 136 19.72 -18.49 -2.06
N GLY A 137 18.96 -17.38 -2.03
CA GLY A 137 17.79 -17.21 -1.17
C GLY A 137 18.06 -16.55 0.18
N TYR A 138 19.27 -16.05 0.43
CA TYR A 138 19.59 -15.34 1.67
C TYR A 138 19.20 -13.86 1.61
N SER A 139 18.80 -13.31 2.76
CA SER A 139 18.62 -11.86 2.95
C SER A 139 19.99 -11.22 3.20
N VAL A 140 20.48 -10.43 2.25
CA VAL A 140 21.85 -9.90 2.30
C VAL A 140 21.87 -8.40 2.03
N GLN A 141 22.69 -7.68 2.80
CA GLN A 141 23.01 -6.27 2.60
C GLN A 141 24.52 -6.03 2.57
N ASN A 142 24.92 -4.93 1.94
CA ASN A 142 26.28 -4.43 1.94
C ASN A 142 26.29 -2.90 2.01
N ASP A 143 27.44 -2.29 2.24
CA ASP A 143 27.59 -0.84 2.15
C ASP A 143 27.71 -0.40 0.68
N TYR A 144 26.96 0.65 0.32
CA TYR A 144 26.97 1.26 -1.03
C TYR A 144 27.67 2.61 -1.07
N PHE A 145 28.23 3.07 0.05
CA PHE A 145 28.74 4.43 0.21
C PHE A 145 30.22 4.50 0.62
N ASP A 146 30.96 3.39 0.47
CA ASP A 146 32.37 3.25 0.84
C ASP A 146 32.68 3.76 2.25
N LYS A 147 31.83 3.42 3.21
CA LYS A 147 32.00 3.80 4.59
C LYS A 147 33.15 3.03 5.24
N LYS A 148 33.80 3.66 6.22
CA LYS A 148 34.81 3.00 7.04
C LYS A 148 34.24 1.78 7.77
N MET A 149 35.07 0.77 8.01
CA MET A 149 34.68 -0.51 8.69
C MET A 149 33.77 -0.30 9.89
N LYS A 150 34.15 0.58 10.83
CA LYS A 150 33.35 0.84 12.03
C LYS A 150 31.93 1.32 11.72
N ALA A 151 31.74 2.07 10.64
CA ALA A 151 30.41 2.53 10.22
C ALA A 151 29.60 1.40 9.58
N GLN A 152 30.25 0.57 8.75
CA GLN A 152 29.62 -0.62 8.16
C GLN A 152 29.18 -1.61 9.25
N MET A 153 30.01 -1.85 10.26
CA MET A 153 29.66 -2.70 11.40
C MET A 153 28.44 -2.19 12.17
N LYS A 154 28.32 -0.88 12.38
CA LYS A 154 27.13 -0.28 13.01
C LYS A 154 25.86 -0.44 12.16
N ILE A 155 26.01 -0.44 10.84
CA ILE A 155 24.89 -0.66 9.93
C ILE A 155 24.45 -2.12 10.02
N ALA A 156 25.40 -3.05 10.00
CA ALA A 156 25.13 -4.47 10.16
C ALA A 156 24.39 -4.81 11.47
N ASP A 157 24.83 -4.16 12.56
CA ASP A 157 24.18 -4.27 13.87
C ASP A 157 22.74 -3.73 13.84
N ARG A 158 22.49 -2.61 13.17
CA ARG A 158 21.15 -2.04 13.01
C ARG A 158 20.21 -2.95 12.22
N TYR A 159 20.73 -3.69 11.25
CA TYR A 159 19.98 -4.71 10.50
C TYR A 159 19.89 -6.06 11.24
N ASN A 160 20.37 -6.15 12.46
CA ASN A 160 20.41 -7.40 13.22
C ASN A 160 20.97 -8.56 12.38
N ALA A 161 22.07 -8.31 11.65
CA ALA A 161 22.67 -9.29 10.76
C ALA A 161 23.15 -10.53 11.53
N LYS A 162 22.67 -11.71 11.11
CA LYS A 162 23.06 -12.99 11.75
C LYS A 162 24.53 -13.29 11.53
N TYR A 163 25.04 -12.96 10.35
CA TYR A 163 26.43 -13.19 9.94
C TYR A 163 27.05 -11.94 9.33
N LEU A 164 28.35 -11.80 9.51
CA LEU A 164 29.17 -10.79 8.85
C LEU A 164 30.16 -11.48 7.93
N SER A 165 30.23 -11.04 6.68
CA SER A 165 31.30 -11.40 5.75
C SER A 165 32.23 -10.20 5.60
N LEU A 166 33.51 -10.36 5.93
CA LEU A 166 34.52 -9.32 5.84
C LEU A 166 35.45 -9.61 4.67
N ILE A 167 35.53 -8.66 3.74
CA ILE A 167 36.41 -8.70 2.56
C ILE A 167 37.38 -7.50 2.64
N HIS A 168 38.67 -7.76 2.48
CA HIS A 168 39.74 -6.75 2.52
C HIS A 168 40.85 -7.10 1.53
#